data_53b7c31bf00d56c38ab0f283c856c10f
#
_entry.id   53b7c31bf00d56c38ab0f283c856c10f
#
_cell.length_a   1.000
_cell.length_b   1.000
_cell.length_c   1.000
_cell.angle_alpha   90.00
_cell.angle_beta   90.00
_cell.angle_gamma   90.00
#
_symmetry.space_group_name_H-M   'P 1'
#
loop_
_entity.id
_entity.type
_entity.pdbx_description
1 polymer ?
#
loop_
_entity_poly.entity_id
_entity_poly.type
_entity_poly.pdbx_seq_one_letter_code
_entity_poly.pdbx_strand_id
1 'polypeptide(L)'
;KCEVMSDKVRVTAPNHRMDIGEGVVGVADVLEEVARSYGYDNIPTTTMADALPPQVGNPTHEWEEHLRDLLVAVGLQEVVSYRMTSPEKEGRIAKHDEYVRLANPIAPEKSVLRRSLVASVLDSLEKNIRYAEAFSFFEIGSVFVPHKNELPDEPRKLAIAMTGLREA
;
A
#
# COMPACT_ATOMS: atom_id res chain seq x y z
N LYS A 1 12.94 1.24 -39.53
CA LYS A 1 12.93 0.58 -40.83
C LYS A 1 12.19 -0.75 -40.70
N CYS A 2 11.30 -1.08 -41.63
CA CYS A 2 10.57 -2.34 -41.64
C CYS A 2 10.93 -3.13 -42.91
N GLU A 3 11.14 -4.41 -42.75
CA GLU A 3 11.37 -5.38 -43.87
C GLU A 3 10.36 -6.51 -43.67
N VAL A 4 9.51 -6.71 -44.66
CA VAL A 4 8.49 -7.77 -44.67
C VAL A 4 9.14 -9.04 -45.27
N MET A 5 9.09 -10.13 -44.53
CA MET A 5 9.45 -11.46 -44.93
C MET A 5 8.19 -12.31 -45.11
N SER A 6 8.30 -13.54 -45.59
CA SER A 6 7.13 -14.39 -45.87
C SER A 6 6.18 -14.59 -44.65
N ASP A 7 6.75 -14.76 -43.46
CA ASP A 7 6.04 -15.08 -42.23
C ASP A 7 6.38 -14.16 -41.06
N LYS A 8 7.28 -13.19 -41.26
CA LYS A 8 7.78 -12.30 -40.21
C LYS A 8 8.00 -10.89 -40.74
N VAL A 9 7.97 -9.95 -39.84
CA VAL A 9 8.36 -8.57 -40.08
C VAL A 9 9.59 -8.26 -39.22
N ARG A 10 10.68 -7.87 -39.87
CA ARG A 10 11.87 -7.36 -39.18
C ARG A 10 11.72 -5.86 -39.00
N VAL A 11 11.76 -5.42 -37.75
CA VAL A 11 11.71 -4.00 -37.38
C VAL A 11 13.07 -3.59 -36.82
N THR A 12 13.61 -2.50 -37.34
CA THR A 12 14.80 -1.85 -36.77
C THR A 12 14.39 -0.53 -36.19
N ALA A 13 14.44 -0.44 -34.86
CA ALA A 13 14.16 0.80 -34.16
C ALA A 13 15.23 1.85 -34.44
N PRO A 14 14.88 3.12 -34.68
CA PRO A 14 15.86 4.19 -34.84
C PRO A 14 16.50 4.53 -33.48
N ASN A 15 17.74 5.00 -33.51
CA ASN A 15 18.53 5.24 -32.30
C ASN A 15 17.93 6.24 -31.29
N HIS A 16 16.99 7.09 -31.74
CA HIS A 16 16.30 8.04 -30.84
C HIS A 16 15.11 7.42 -30.07
N ARG A 17 14.66 6.20 -30.45
CA ARG A 17 13.63 5.44 -29.75
C ARG A 17 14.29 4.57 -28.68
N MET A 18 14.73 5.21 -27.62
CA MET A 18 15.39 4.56 -26.47
C MET A 18 14.40 3.79 -25.57
N ASP A 19 13.13 3.95 -25.82
CA ASP A 19 12.00 3.28 -25.17
C ASP A 19 11.74 1.86 -25.71
N ILE A 20 12.24 1.55 -26.91
CA ILE A 20 12.11 0.22 -27.48
C ILE A 20 13.28 -0.66 -27.05
N GLY A 21 12.99 -1.67 -26.25
CA GLY A 21 13.97 -2.61 -25.71
C GLY A 21 14.48 -3.63 -26.74
N GLU A 22 15.20 -4.62 -26.27
CA GLU A 22 15.72 -5.74 -27.09
C GLU A 22 15.01 -7.05 -26.76
N GLY A 23 15.08 -8.02 -27.65
CA GLY A 23 14.51 -9.35 -27.47
C GLY A 23 13.00 -9.34 -27.31
N VAL A 24 12.50 -10.05 -26.30
CA VAL A 24 11.05 -10.18 -26.04
C VAL A 24 10.41 -8.84 -25.67
N VAL A 25 11.12 -8.00 -24.92
CA VAL A 25 10.65 -6.65 -24.53
C VAL A 25 10.49 -5.80 -25.78
N GLY A 26 11.49 -5.73 -26.64
CA GLY A 26 11.41 -4.98 -27.88
C GLY A 26 10.31 -5.44 -28.83
N VAL A 27 9.99 -6.74 -28.84
CA VAL A 27 8.82 -7.24 -29.58
C VAL A 27 7.52 -6.72 -29.00
N ALA A 28 7.37 -6.71 -27.68
CA ALA A 28 6.19 -6.18 -27.00
C ALA A 28 6.03 -4.67 -27.26
N ASP A 29 7.12 -3.90 -27.17
CA ASP A 29 7.10 -2.45 -27.42
C ASP A 29 6.69 -2.13 -28.86
N VAL A 30 7.18 -2.90 -29.84
CA VAL A 30 6.76 -2.74 -31.26
C VAL A 30 5.30 -3.14 -31.45
N LEU A 31 4.82 -4.20 -30.78
CA LEU A 31 3.41 -4.59 -30.84
C LEU A 31 2.50 -3.51 -30.24
N GLU A 32 2.93 -2.84 -29.18
CA GLU A 32 2.20 -1.70 -28.63
C GLU A 32 2.05 -0.57 -29.66
N GLU A 33 3.11 -0.20 -30.38
CA GLU A 33 3.06 0.82 -31.41
C GLU A 33 2.11 0.44 -32.56
N VAL A 34 2.10 -0.83 -32.95
CA VAL A 34 1.15 -1.34 -33.96
C VAL A 34 -0.27 -1.29 -33.44
N ALA A 35 -0.52 -1.73 -32.21
CA ALA A 35 -1.83 -1.71 -31.57
C ALA A 35 -2.38 -0.29 -31.41
N ARG A 36 -1.51 0.65 -31.03
CA ARG A 36 -1.85 2.07 -30.94
C ARG A 36 -2.24 2.67 -32.29
N SER A 37 -1.51 2.31 -33.35
CA SER A 37 -1.79 2.79 -34.71
C SER A 37 -3.03 2.14 -35.32
N TYR A 38 -3.30 0.87 -34.98
CA TYR A 38 -4.50 0.15 -35.40
C TYR A 38 -5.75 0.63 -34.68
N GLY A 39 -5.61 1.10 -33.45
CA GLY A 39 -6.65 1.52 -32.51
C GLY A 39 -7.05 0.38 -31.57
N TYR A 40 -6.90 0.61 -30.28
CA TYR A 40 -7.25 -0.38 -29.24
C TYR A 40 -8.70 -0.82 -29.31
N ASP A 41 -9.61 0.05 -29.71
CA ASP A 41 -11.05 -0.26 -29.84
C ASP A 41 -11.33 -1.31 -30.93
N ASN A 42 -10.41 -1.51 -31.87
CA ASN A 42 -10.50 -2.52 -32.93
C ASN A 42 -9.96 -3.90 -32.49
N ILE A 43 -9.36 -3.99 -31.30
CA ILE A 43 -8.83 -5.24 -30.77
C ILE A 43 -9.94 -5.95 -29.98
N PRO A 44 -10.31 -7.20 -30.34
CA PRO A 44 -11.35 -7.90 -29.61
C PRO A 44 -10.99 -8.17 -28.16
N THR A 45 -11.96 -8.02 -27.27
CA THR A 45 -11.78 -8.32 -25.84
C THR A 45 -11.66 -9.84 -25.66
N THR A 46 -10.67 -10.26 -24.87
CA THR A 46 -10.54 -11.64 -24.42
C THR A 46 -11.11 -11.76 -23.01
N THR A 47 -12.01 -12.70 -22.80
CA THR A 47 -12.50 -13.06 -21.48
C THR A 47 -11.76 -14.28 -20.96
N MET A 48 -11.52 -14.34 -19.67
CA MET A 48 -10.95 -15.53 -19.04
C MET A 48 -11.95 -16.70 -19.21
N ALA A 49 -11.43 -17.81 -19.74
CA ALA A 49 -12.24 -19.04 -19.96
C ALA A 49 -12.11 -20.04 -18.80
N ASP A 50 -11.23 -19.78 -17.84
CA ASP A 50 -10.96 -20.67 -16.73
C ASP A 50 -12.03 -20.48 -15.62
N ALA A 51 -12.34 -21.58 -14.94
CA ALA A 51 -13.18 -21.52 -13.75
C ALA A 51 -12.48 -20.70 -12.66
N LEU A 52 -13.23 -19.79 -12.03
CA LEU A 52 -12.72 -19.09 -10.87
C LEU A 52 -12.37 -20.08 -9.75
N PRO A 53 -11.22 -19.96 -9.11
CA PRO A 53 -10.90 -20.80 -7.97
C PRO A 53 -11.96 -20.60 -6.87
N PRO A 54 -12.27 -21.64 -6.08
CA PRO A 54 -13.19 -21.49 -4.97
C PRO A 54 -12.71 -20.40 -4.03
N GLN A 55 -13.63 -19.52 -3.64
CA GLN A 55 -13.31 -18.48 -2.66
C GLN A 55 -13.06 -19.12 -1.30
N VAL A 56 -11.92 -18.80 -0.72
CA VAL A 56 -11.58 -19.18 0.64
C VAL A 56 -11.79 -17.95 1.51
N GLY A 57 -12.61 -18.07 2.55
CA GLY A 57 -12.84 -17.02 3.53
C GLY A 57 -11.52 -16.64 4.25
N ASN A 58 -11.45 -15.42 4.73
CA ASN A 58 -10.35 -14.96 5.59
C ASN A 58 -10.90 -14.61 6.99
N PRO A 59 -10.87 -15.55 7.94
CA PRO A 59 -11.45 -15.34 9.27
C PRO A 59 -10.85 -14.12 9.98
N THR A 60 -9.56 -13.84 9.80
CA THR A 60 -8.92 -12.66 10.41
C THR A 60 -9.52 -11.36 9.88
N HIS A 61 -9.74 -11.29 8.57
CA HIS A 61 -10.37 -10.12 7.95
C HIS A 61 -11.83 -9.97 8.39
N GLU A 62 -12.58 -11.05 8.42
CA GLU A 62 -13.98 -11.05 8.87
C GLU A 62 -14.12 -10.56 10.32
N TRP A 63 -13.22 -11.00 11.21
CA TRP A 63 -13.17 -10.53 12.59
C TRP A 63 -12.77 -9.06 12.70
N GLU A 64 -11.83 -8.59 11.88
CA GLU A 64 -11.46 -7.18 11.84
C GLU A 64 -12.61 -6.29 11.40
N GLU A 65 -13.37 -6.68 10.36
CA GLU A 65 -14.56 -5.94 9.92
C GLU A 65 -15.62 -5.90 11.01
N HIS A 66 -15.90 -7.03 11.66
CA HIS A 66 -16.84 -7.07 12.78
C HIS A 66 -16.40 -6.16 13.95
N LEU A 67 -15.11 -6.13 14.25
CA LEU A 67 -14.57 -5.25 15.28
C LEU A 67 -14.71 -3.77 14.90
N ARG A 68 -14.50 -3.41 13.63
CA ARG A 68 -14.75 -2.05 13.11
C ARG A 68 -16.20 -1.63 13.34
N ASP A 69 -17.13 -2.48 12.92
CA ASP A 69 -18.55 -2.23 13.07
C ASP A 69 -18.93 -1.99 14.54
N LEU A 70 -18.41 -2.79 15.46
CA LEU A 70 -18.63 -2.62 16.90
C LEU A 70 -18.07 -1.29 17.42
N LEU A 71 -16.83 -0.92 17.04
CA LEU A 71 -16.20 0.31 17.48
C LEU A 71 -16.92 1.55 16.93
N VAL A 72 -17.35 1.51 15.68
CA VAL A 72 -18.17 2.58 15.09
C VAL A 72 -19.53 2.68 15.76
N ALA A 73 -20.18 1.55 16.05
CA ALA A 73 -21.48 1.52 16.73
C ALA A 73 -21.45 2.15 18.14
N VAL A 74 -20.32 2.09 18.84
CA VAL A 74 -20.14 2.76 20.15
C VAL A 74 -19.58 4.19 20.03
N GLY A 75 -19.51 4.74 18.80
CA GLY A 75 -19.21 6.15 18.56
C GLY A 75 -17.73 6.47 18.32
N LEU A 76 -16.88 5.49 18.09
CA LEU A 76 -15.50 5.75 17.71
C LEU A 76 -15.39 5.95 16.18
N GLN A 77 -14.45 6.78 15.78
CA GLN A 77 -14.14 7.06 14.37
C GLN A 77 -12.85 6.37 13.98
N GLU A 78 -12.88 5.60 12.88
CA GLU A 78 -11.66 4.99 12.34
C GLU A 78 -10.74 6.05 11.73
N VAL A 79 -9.46 5.93 12.03
CA VAL A 79 -8.39 6.68 11.38
C VAL A 79 -7.40 5.71 10.74
N VAL A 80 -6.86 6.10 9.60
CA VAL A 80 -5.85 5.32 8.88
C VAL A 80 -4.61 6.17 8.73
N SER A 81 -3.51 5.71 9.29
CA SER A 81 -2.24 6.41 9.25
C SER A 81 -1.20 5.71 8.39
N TYR A 82 -0.15 6.43 8.02
CA TYR A 82 0.96 5.86 7.27
C TYR A 82 1.71 4.80 8.08
N ARG A 83 2.08 3.71 7.43
CA ARG A 83 2.94 2.66 8.02
C ARG A 83 4.38 3.14 8.21
N MET A 84 4.79 4.16 7.45
CA MET A 84 6.11 4.76 7.50
C MET A 84 6.17 5.87 8.54
N THR A 85 7.24 5.86 9.35
CA THR A 85 7.47 6.80 10.46
C THR A 85 8.97 7.06 10.63
N SER A 86 9.35 7.71 11.71
CA SER A 86 10.75 7.86 12.12
C SER A 86 10.99 7.31 13.53
N PRO A 87 12.23 6.86 13.84
CA PRO A 87 12.59 6.42 15.18
C PRO A 87 12.36 7.51 16.24
N GLU A 88 12.56 8.79 15.89
CA GLU A 88 12.36 9.93 16.77
C GLU A 88 10.89 10.09 17.16
N LYS A 89 9.98 9.91 16.19
CA LYS A 89 8.53 9.99 16.43
C LYS A 89 8.06 8.85 17.32
N GLU A 90 8.44 7.62 17.02
CA GLU A 90 8.08 6.45 17.84
C GLU A 90 8.74 6.52 19.22
N GLY A 91 9.98 6.99 19.30
CA GLY A 91 10.74 7.12 20.54
C GLY A 91 10.13 8.08 21.57
N ARG A 92 9.18 8.92 21.17
CA ARG A 92 8.39 9.75 22.11
C ARG A 92 7.43 8.91 22.96
N ILE A 93 7.00 7.76 22.46
CA ILE A 93 6.07 6.85 23.13
C ILE A 93 6.82 5.64 23.70
N ALA A 94 7.61 4.97 22.88
CA ALA A 94 8.40 3.82 23.28
C ALA A 94 9.66 3.73 22.42
N LYS A 95 10.81 3.55 23.06
CA LYS A 95 12.07 3.32 22.34
C LYS A 95 12.15 1.86 21.93
N HIS A 96 12.57 1.66 20.69
CA HIS A 96 12.88 0.35 20.14
C HIS A 96 14.32 0.34 19.62
N ASP A 97 15.04 -0.73 19.84
CA ASP A 97 16.45 -0.84 19.44
C ASP A 97 16.60 -1.03 17.93
N GLU A 98 15.61 -1.71 17.31
CA GLU A 98 15.65 -2.05 15.89
C GLU A 98 14.33 -1.70 15.19
N TYR A 99 14.45 -1.32 13.91
CA TYR A 99 13.34 -1.00 13.01
C TYR A 99 13.57 -1.60 11.63
N VAL A 100 12.50 -1.93 10.93
CA VAL A 100 12.56 -2.21 9.49
C VAL A 100 12.79 -0.89 8.76
N ARG A 101 13.97 -0.75 8.14
CA ARG A 101 14.38 0.48 7.44
C ARG A 101 14.05 0.41 5.97
N LEU A 102 13.61 1.54 5.41
CA LEU A 102 13.42 1.68 3.97
C LEU A 102 14.78 1.94 3.30
N ALA A 103 15.02 1.28 2.17
CA ALA A 103 16.25 1.47 1.40
C ALA A 103 16.30 2.87 0.74
N ASN A 104 15.15 3.40 0.33
CA ASN A 104 14.99 4.68 -0.35
C ASN A 104 13.78 5.45 0.21
N PRO A 105 13.88 6.01 1.42
CA PRO A 105 12.77 6.74 2.03
C PRO A 105 12.47 8.02 1.23
N ILE A 106 11.18 8.33 1.08
CA ILE A 106 10.70 9.55 0.40
C ILE A 106 11.12 10.81 1.18
N ALA A 107 11.18 10.70 2.52
CA ALA A 107 11.54 11.77 3.42
C ALA A 107 12.17 11.20 4.71
N PRO A 108 13.06 11.94 5.40
CA PRO A 108 13.70 11.46 6.61
C PRO A 108 12.73 11.01 7.71
N GLU A 109 11.61 11.71 7.85
CA GLU A 109 10.55 11.40 8.81
C GLU A 109 9.72 10.15 8.45
N LYS A 110 10.00 9.52 7.30
CA LYS A 110 9.36 8.29 6.80
C LYS A 110 10.40 7.22 6.46
N SER A 111 11.42 7.08 7.31
CA SER A 111 12.59 6.23 7.05
C SER A 111 12.47 4.80 7.56
N VAL A 112 11.49 4.51 8.41
CA VAL A 112 11.28 3.19 9.00
C VAL A 112 9.79 2.80 9.00
N LEU A 113 9.51 1.50 9.13
CA LEU A 113 8.16 1.02 9.37
C LEU A 113 7.84 1.06 10.87
N ARG A 114 6.59 1.43 11.20
CA ARG A 114 6.11 1.60 12.59
C ARG A 114 6.11 0.30 13.37
N ARG A 115 6.45 0.39 14.64
CA ARG A 115 6.36 -0.70 15.62
C ARG A 115 5.14 -0.59 16.54
N SER A 116 4.47 0.56 16.51
CA SER A 116 3.26 0.84 17.29
C SER A 116 2.29 1.70 16.48
N LEU A 117 1.00 1.56 16.75
CA LEU A 117 -0.05 2.46 16.23
C LEU A 117 -0.19 3.73 17.08
N VAL A 118 0.26 3.69 18.35
CA VAL A 118 -0.03 4.72 19.34
C VAL A 118 0.49 6.09 18.90
N ALA A 119 1.75 6.15 18.42
CA ALA A 119 2.33 7.42 17.97
C ALA A 119 1.54 8.06 16.82
N SER A 120 1.01 7.23 15.91
CA SER A 120 0.25 7.70 14.75
C SER A 120 -1.15 8.15 15.11
N VAL A 121 -1.82 7.43 16.02
CA VAL A 121 -3.16 7.79 16.50
C VAL A 121 -3.11 9.07 17.33
N LEU A 122 -2.09 9.24 18.18
CA LEU A 122 -1.87 10.48 18.95
C LEU A 122 -1.55 11.68 18.04
N ASP A 123 -0.78 11.48 16.97
CA ASP A 123 -0.50 12.51 15.96
C ASP A 123 -1.79 12.96 15.24
N SER A 124 -2.68 12.02 14.96
CA SER A 124 -4.00 12.32 14.41
C SER A 124 -4.87 13.10 15.40
N LEU A 125 -4.83 12.73 16.66
CA LEU A 125 -5.56 13.42 17.72
C LEU A 125 -5.02 14.85 17.92
N GLU A 126 -3.72 15.05 18.00
CA GLU A 126 -3.06 16.37 18.11
C GLU A 126 -3.50 17.33 17.00
N LYS A 127 -3.57 16.83 15.77
CA LYS A 127 -3.99 17.63 14.62
C LYS A 127 -5.47 18.02 14.65
N ASN A 128 -6.31 17.22 15.30
CA ASN A 128 -7.75 17.41 15.31
C ASN A 128 -8.29 18.13 16.57
N ILE A 129 -7.54 18.16 17.67
CA ILE A 129 -7.97 18.76 18.94
C ILE A 129 -8.36 20.25 18.81
N ARG A 130 -7.89 20.93 17.77
CA ARG A 130 -8.26 22.31 17.47
C ARG A 130 -9.66 22.48 16.86
N TYR A 131 -10.29 21.39 16.39
CA TYR A 131 -11.58 21.44 15.71
C TYR A 131 -12.75 21.06 16.61
N ALA A 132 -12.49 20.26 17.66
CA ALA A 132 -13.50 19.92 18.65
C ALA A 132 -12.85 19.56 20.00
N GLU A 133 -13.63 19.64 21.08
CA GLU A 133 -13.15 19.36 22.43
C GLU A 133 -13.07 17.87 22.75
N ALA A 134 -13.86 17.04 22.06
CA ALA A 134 -13.92 15.60 22.27
C ALA A 134 -13.76 14.83 20.96
N PHE A 135 -12.88 13.84 20.98
CA PHE A 135 -12.68 12.87 19.91
C PHE A 135 -12.49 11.47 20.47
N SER A 136 -12.96 10.49 19.72
CA SER A 136 -12.74 9.07 19.99
C SER A 136 -12.30 8.41 18.69
N PHE A 137 -11.02 8.13 18.59
CA PHE A 137 -10.41 7.53 17.40
C PHE A 137 -9.95 6.12 17.67
N PHE A 138 -10.01 5.28 16.64
CA PHE A 138 -9.33 3.99 16.62
C PHE A 138 -8.62 3.74 15.29
N GLU A 139 -7.60 2.91 15.32
CA GLU A 139 -6.91 2.39 14.13
C GLU A 139 -6.67 0.89 14.31
N ILE A 140 -7.07 0.09 13.31
CA ILE A 140 -6.67 -1.31 13.17
C ILE A 140 -5.65 -1.40 12.05
N GLY A 141 -4.43 -1.85 12.35
CA GLY A 141 -3.37 -1.86 11.37
C GLY A 141 -2.20 -2.78 11.72
N SER A 142 -1.37 -3.07 10.73
CA SER A 142 -0.13 -3.80 10.96
C SER A 142 0.92 -2.90 11.61
N VAL A 143 1.70 -3.51 12.50
CA VAL A 143 3.00 -3.02 12.96
C VAL A 143 4.08 -3.98 12.49
N PHE A 144 5.34 -3.58 12.52
CA PHE A 144 6.42 -4.33 11.88
C PHE A 144 7.52 -4.62 12.87
N VAL A 145 7.69 -5.89 13.22
CA VAL A 145 8.70 -6.36 14.17
C VAL A 145 9.85 -6.97 13.38
N PRO A 146 11.03 -6.34 13.35
CA PRO A 146 12.15 -6.86 12.57
C PRO A 146 12.70 -8.17 13.13
N HIS A 147 13.13 -9.05 12.24
CA HIS A 147 13.89 -10.26 12.54
C HIS A 147 15.24 -10.23 11.82
N LYS A 148 16.25 -10.85 12.40
CA LYS A 148 17.55 -11.01 11.74
C LYS A 148 17.44 -12.02 10.59
N ASN A 149 17.79 -11.55 9.38
CA ASN A 149 17.84 -12.38 8.16
C ASN A 149 16.51 -13.03 7.73
N GLU A 150 15.39 -12.54 8.23
CA GLU A 150 14.05 -12.99 7.88
C GLU A 150 13.14 -11.81 7.59
N LEU A 151 11.98 -12.09 7.00
CA LEU A 151 10.94 -11.06 6.85
C LEU A 151 10.43 -10.64 8.24
N PRO A 152 10.04 -9.38 8.40
CA PRO A 152 9.48 -8.91 9.66
C PRO A 152 8.14 -9.58 9.94
N ASP A 153 7.82 -9.79 11.22
CA ASP A 153 6.45 -10.08 11.61
C ASP A 153 5.57 -8.85 11.42
N GLU A 154 4.35 -9.09 10.93
CA GLU A 154 3.35 -8.04 10.68
C GLU A 154 2.08 -8.24 11.52
N PRO A 155 2.17 -8.28 12.86
CA PRO A 155 0.98 -8.48 13.67
C PRO A 155 -0.01 -7.34 13.50
N ARG A 156 -1.30 -7.70 13.45
CA ARG A 156 -2.41 -6.73 13.48
C ARG A 156 -2.58 -6.23 14.91
N LYS A 157 -2.76 -4.93 15.06
CA LYS A 157 -2.97 -4.25 16.35
C LYS A 157 -4.18 -3.32 16.25
N LEU A 158 -4.81 -3.11 17.40
CA LEU A 158 -5.81 -2.06 17.61
C LEU A 158 -5.22 -1.01 18.55
N ALA A 159 -5.36 0.27 18.20
CA ALA A 159 -5.12 1.38 19.09
C ALA A 159 -6.38 2.24 19.18
N ILE A 160 -6.69 2.68 20.38
CA ILE A 160 -7.81 3.59 20.65
C ILE A 160 -7.25 4.81 21.40
N ALA A 161 -7.64 6.00 20.97
CA ALA A 161 -7.35 7.24 21.67
C ALA A 161 -8.63 8.07 21.82
N MET A 162 -8.84 8.57 23.01
CA MET A 162 -10.03 9.36 23.34
C MET A 162 -9.59 10.64 24.05
N THR A 163 -10.25 11.74 23.73
CA THR A 163 -10.11 13.03 24.44
C THR A 163 -11.48 13.60 24.71
N GLY A 164 -11.59 14.48 25.71
CA GLY A 164 -12.82 15.13 26.14
C GLY A 164 -12.96 15.15 27.65
N LEU A 165 -14.05 15.76 28.12
CA LEU A 165 -14.38 15.76 29.53
C LEU A 165 -14.82 14.35 29.97
N ARG A 166 -14.25 13.87 31.06
CA ARG A 166 -14.74 12.66 31.71
C ARG A 166 -16.05 13.05 32.44
N GLU A 167 -17.18 12.50 32.01
CA GLU A 167 -18.37 12.56 32.80
C GLU A 167 -18.13 11.82 34.13
N ALA A 168 -18.44 12.47 35.22
CA ALA A 168 -18.23 11.93 36.56
C ALA A 168 -19.36 10.97 36.95
#